data_1b3cc01b7be4f31d2b218fcc6f2466d2
#
_entry.id   1b3cc01b7be4f31d2b218fcc6f2466d2
#
_cell.length_a   1.000
_cell.length_b   1.000
_cell.length_c   1.000
_cell.angle_alpha   90.00
_cell.angle_beta   90.00
_cell.angle_gamma   90.00
#
_symmetry.space_group_name_H-M   'P 1'
#
loop_
_entity.id
_entity.type
_entity.pdbx_description
1 polymer ?
#
loop_
_entity_poly.entity_id
_entity_poly.type
_entity_poly.pdbx_seq_one_letter_code
_entity_poly.pdbx_strand_id
1 'polypeptide(L)'
;MKKLLITLLLGVFALSFSVLSFGVYKYGSVAGLTRRAQVEIASLRPKPTVIVPTFVPEATVDTAAFMADLATSTPVVSPEPISQATPVPTSTEESNIVSEPTLQPTAEPTLPPTATHTITPTPIYSPEEAFVNLTGYRHNWQTWNNCGPATIATYLSYLGKGVTQAETAEVLKPNESDKNVRVDEIVSYVESRFPDLIVTPLINGSPETMRLLLSNNFPVMLQTWLEEDVDDGMGHFRFLVGYDDQTAEWIVSDSYVSEGVDSPYAGIRIDNDRFVDHWLVFDNIYILIYKPEDGPLIDAIIGEDLNPEVNQANALADYTERLQTEGDNPFVWHTMGDLLLVDGRPEQAAQAYDQARTIGLPWRMFWYSFGVFEAYVAVERYEDVIALADATIESGGPGEEVYYWKGIAHRALGEEAEAQDAFRQALWWNPSHQASKDALNSG
;
A
#
# COMPACT_ATOMS: atom_id res chain seq x y z
N MET A 1 -9.24 48.62 -40.95
CA MET A 1 -9.64 47.27 -40.44
C MET A 1 -8.51 46.23 -40.52
N LYS A 2 -7.90 45.92 -41.71
CA LYS A 2 -6.85 44.89 -41.77
C LYS A 2 -5.66 45.10 -40.83
N LYS A 3 -5.12 46.34 -40.73
CA LYS A 3 -3.99 46.61 -39.82
C LYS A 3 -4.37 46.41 -38.32
N LEU A 4 -5.58 46.79 -37.90
CA LEU A 4 -6.08 46.61 -36.55
C LEU A 4 -6.23 45.10 -36.20
N LEU A 5 -6.76 44.32 -37.14
CA LEU A 5 -6.90 42.86 -37.00
C LEU A 5 -5.54 42.16 -36.86
N ILE A 6 -4.55 42.57 -37.70
CA ILE A 6 -3.19 42.04 -37.63
C ILE A 6 -2.54 42.39 -36.29
N THR A 7 -2.69 43.63 -35.79
CA THR A 7 -2.15 44.04 -34.50
C THR A 7 -2.78 43.25 -33.35
N LEU A 8 -4.13 43.05 -33.40
CA LEU A 8 -4.84 42.25 -32.43
C LEU A 8 -4.35 40.78 -32.43
N LEU A 9 -4.22 40.18 -33.60
CA LEU A 9 -3.71 38.80 -33.75
C LEU A 9 -2.28 38.64 -33.23
N LEU A 10 -1.41 39.62 -33.55
CA LEU A 10 -0.02 39.61 -33.02
C LEU A 10 0.02 39.79 -31.51
N GLY A 11 -0.88 40.63 -30.96
CA GLY A 11 -1.01 40.79 -29.51
C GLY A 11 -1.48 39.52 -28.81
N VAL A 12 -2.49 38.85 -29.34
CA VAL A 12 -2.98 37.56 -28.83
C VAL A 12 -1.89 36.49 -28.93
N PHE A 13 -1.18 36.42 -30.07
CA PHE A 13 -0.08 35.46 -30.23
C PHE A 13 1.06 35.71 -29.26
N ALA A 14 1.47 36.97 -29.07
CA ALA A 14 2.52 37.33 -28.11
C ALA A 14 2.11 36.98 -26.64
N LEU A 15 0.85 37.25 -26.28
CA LEU A 15 0.33 36.90 -24.97
C LEU A 15 0.29 35.39 -24.76
N SER A 16 -0.23 34.63 -25.74
CA SER A 16 -0.28 33.16 -25.70
C SER A 16 1.11 32.55 -25.60
N PHE A 17 2.08 33.09 -26.36
CA PHE A 17 3.47 32.64 -26.32
C PHE A 17 4.13 32.93 -24.97
N SER A 18 3.85 34.10 -24.38
CA SER A 18 4.35 34.47 -23.04
C SER A 18 3.79 33.58 -21.96
N VAL A 19 2.47 33.30 -21.99
CA VAL A 19 1.81 32.40 -21.03
C VAL A 19 2.36 30.97 -21.18
N LEU A 20 2.52 30.48 -22.41
CA LEU A 20 3.11 29.16 -22.66
C LEU A 20 4.55 29.07 -22.18
N SER A 21 5.37 30.10 -22.47
CA SER A 21 6.77 30.13 -22.05
C SER A 21 6.93 30.20 -20.53
N PHE A 22 6.10 31.02 -19.87
CA PHE A 22 6.07 31.09 -18.40
C PHE A 22 5.59 29.76 -17.79
N GLY A 23 4.54 29.14 -18.36
CA GLY A 23 4.07 27.86 -17.90
C GLY A 23 5.11 26.74 -18.09
N VAL A 24 5.82 26.72 -19.24
CA VAL A 24 6.93 25.76 -19.46
C VAL A 24 8.09 26.04 -18.50
N TYR A 25 8.41 27.30 -18.25
CA TYR A 25 9.41 27.66 -17.25
C TYR A 25 9.01 27.19 -15.85
N LYS A 26 7.78 27.49 -15.41
CA LYS A 26 7.26 27.10 -14.07
C LYS A 26 7.14 25.58 -13.89
N TYR A 27 6.73 24.84 -14.92
CA TYR A 27 6.43 23.41 -14.83
C TYR A 27 7.45 22.52 -15.57
N GLY A 28 8.59 23.06 -15.91
CA GLY A 28 9.76 22.34 -16.43
C GLY A 28 9.62 21.82 -17.87
N SER A 29 8.39 21.72 -18.42
CA SER A 29 8.16 21.23 -19.78
C SER A 29 6.73 21.55 -20.27
N VAL A 30 6.51 21.39 -21.59
CA VAL A 30 5.14 21.45 -22.15
C VAL A 30 4.27 20.34 -21.56
N ALA A 31 4.82 19.16 -21.34
CA ALA A 31 4.09 18.05 -20.72
C ALA A 31 3.70 18.38 -19.28
N GLY A 32 4.57 18.99 -18.49
CA GLY A 32 4.27 19.47 -17.13
C GLY A 32 3.16 20.51 -17.12
N LEU A 33 3.24 21.50 -18.02
CA LEU A 33 2.18 22.50 -18.17
C LEU A 33 0.83 21.89 -18.58
N THR A 34 0.85 20.94 -19.52
CA THR A 34 -0.39 20.24 -19.96
C THR A 34 -1.00 19.45 -18.81
N ARG A 35 -0.17 18.77 -18.02
CA ARG A 35 -0.62 18.03 -16.83
C ARG A 35 -1.27 18.95 -15.81
N ARG A 36 -0.62 20.09 -15.47
CA ARG A 36 -1.21 21.04 -14.54
C ARG A 36 -2.54 21.60 -15.06
N ALA A 37 -2.63 21.89 -16.36
CA ALA A 37 -3.90 22.31 -16.96
C ALA A 37 -4.99 21.24 -16.86
N GLN A 38 -4.63 19.96 -17.01
CA GLN A 38 -5.57 18.84 -16.81
C GLN A 38 -6.06 18.74 -15.37
N VAL A 39 -5.17 18.90 -14.39
CA VAL A 39 -5.51 18.94 -12.96
C VAL A 39 -6.47 20.10 -12.66
N GLU A 40 -6.14 21.31 -13.10
CA GLU A 40 -6.98 22.49 -12.91
C GLU A 40 -8.36 22.33 -13.59
N ILE A 41 -8.41 21.75 -14.78
CA ILE A 41 -9.69 21.46 -15.44
C ILE A 41 -10.47 20.38 -14.69
N ALA A 42 -9.80 19.38 -14.14
CA ALA A 42 -10.43 18.34 -13.35
C ALA A 42 -11.02 18.91 -12.05
N SER A 43 -10.30 19.84 -11.39
CA SER A 43 -10.76 20.50 -10.16
C SER A 43 -11.99 21.40 -10.38
N LEU A 44 -12.22 21.88 -11.62
CA LEU A 44 -13.41 22.66 -11.99
C LEU A 44 -14.66 21.79 -12.20
N ARG A 45 -14.54 20.47 -12.25
CA ARG A 45 -15.72 19.59 -12.35
C ARG A 45 -16.48 19.64 -11.03
N PRO A 46 -17.83 19.63 -11.09
CA PRO A 46 -18.62 19.51 -9.89
C PRO A 46 -18.18 18.23 -9.16
N LYS A 47 -17.77 18.38 -7.90
CA LYS A 47 -17.48 17.22 -7.05
C LYS A 47 -18.76 16.40 -6.94
N PRO A 48 -18.75 15.09 -7.21
CA PRO A 48 -19.92 14.29 -6.97
C PRO A 48 -20.26 14.42 -5.47
N THR A 49 -21.50 14.80 -5.17
CA THR A 49 -22.02 14.70 -3.81
C THR A 49 -22.27 13.22 -3.55
N VAL A 50 -21.20 12.48 -3.32
CA VAL A 50 -21.31 11.08 -2.98
C VAL A 50 -21.63 11.01 -1.50
N ILE A 51 -22.89 10.76 -1.21
CA ILE A 51 -23.29 10.31 0.10
C ILE A 51 -22.91 8.83 0.12
N VAL A 52 -21.69 8.52 0.61
CA VAL A 52 -21.42 7.13 1.00
C VAL A 52 -22.52 6.79 1.99
N PRO A 53 -23.28 5.73 1.78
CA PRO A 53 -24.25 5.32 2.77
C PRO A 53 -23.50 5.18 4.09
N THR A 54 -23.72 6.12 5.00
CA THR A 54 -23.39 5.95 6.40
C THR A 54 -24.38 4.90 6.91
N PHE A 55 -24.25 3.68 6.46
CA PHE A 55 -24.77 2.57 7.23
C PHE A 55 -23.86 2.50 8.45
N VAL A 56 -24.24 3.31 9.43
CA VAL A 56 -23.63 3.28 10.74
C VAL A 56 -24.41 2.24 11.50
N PRO A 57 -23.80 1.18 12.01
CA PRO A 57 -24.42 0.34 13.02
C PRO A 57 -24.96 1.26 14.13
N GLU A 58 -26.15 0.98 14.65
CA GLU A 58 -26.81 1.82 15.65
C GLU A 58 -26.01 1.98 16.97
N ALA A 59 -24.89 1.28 17.13
CA ALA A 59 -24.08 1.29 18.33
C ALA A 59 -22.68 1.85 18.03
N THR A 60 -22.35 2.97 18.65
CA THR A 60 -20.94 3.38 18.83
C THR A 60 -20.24 2.31 19.66
N VAL A 61 -19.05 1.89 19.20
CA VAL A 61 -18.22 0.94 19.93
C VAL A 61 -17.76 1.61 21.24
N ASP A 62 -18.07 1.00 22.37
CA ASP A 62 -17.46 1.38 23.64
C ASP A 62 -15.98 0.99 23.60
N THR A 63 -15.09 1.97 23.41
CA THR A 63 -13.64 1.74 23.32
C THR A 63 -13.11 0.95 24.53
N ALA A 64 -13.62 1.21 25.74
CA ALA A 64 -13.14 0.50 26.93
C ALA A 64 -13.58 -0.98 26.92
N ALA A 65 -14.82 -1.26 26.48
CA ALA A 65 -15.31 -2.62 26.33
C ALA A 65 -14.55 -3.35 25.21
N PHE A 66 -14.33 -2.69 24.08
CA PHE A 66 -13.54 -3.22 22.97
C PHE A 66 -12.11 -3.57 23.38
N MET A 67 -11.43 -2.68 24.11
CA MET A 67 -10.09 -2.92 24.65
C MET A 67 -10.05 -4.07 25.66
N ALA A 68 -11.08 -4.21 26.49
CA ALA A 68 -11.18 -5.32 27.43
C ALA A 68 -11.38 -6.67 26.69
N ASP A 69 -12.14 -6.66 25.61
CA ASP A 69 -12.38 -7.84 24.77
C ASP A 69 -11.10 -8.22 24.00
N LEU A 70 -10.34 -7.25 23.48
CA LEU A 70 -9.03 -7.50 22.87
C LEU A 70 -8.07 -8.22 23.80
N ALA A 71 -8.05 -7.86 25.08
CA ALA A 71 -7.16 -8.45 26.09
C ALA A 71 -7.53 -9.90 26.46
N THR A 72 -8.76 -10.33 26.18
CA THR A 72 -9.28 -11.66 26.58
C THR A 72 -9.47 -12.62 25.41
N SER A 73 -9.56 -12.12 24.19
CA SER A 73 -9.79 -12.93 23.01
C SER A 73 -8.50 -13.60 22.54
N THR A 74 -8.56 -14.91 22.30
CA THR A 74 -7.49 -15.64 21.61
C THR A 74 -7.75 -15.61 20.10
N PRO A 75 -6.71 -15.46 19.26
CA PRO A 75 -6.88 -15.54 17.81
C PRO A 75 -7.61 -16.81 17.40
N VAL A 76 -8.64 -16.68 16.60
CA VAL A 76 -9.23 -17.83 15.93
C VAL A 76 -8.33 -18.15 14.76
N VAL A 77 -7.71 -19.34 14.77
CA VAL A 77 -6.95 -19.82 13.60
C VAL A 77 -7.94 -19.88 12.44
N SER A 78 -7.87 -18.90 11.57
CA SER A 78 -8.67 -18.86 10.35
C SER A 78 -8.41 -20.14 9.54
N PRO A 79 -9.42 -20.81 8.96
CA PRO A 79 -9.16 -21.86 7.99
C PRO A 79 -8.30 -21.28 6.87
N GLU A 80 -7.20 -21.95 6.55
CA GLU A 80 -6.28 -21.56 5.48
C GLU A 80 -7.06 -21.07 4.25
N PRO A 81 -6.63 -20.00 3.61
CA PRO A 81 -7.18 -19.61 2.32
C PRO A 81 -7.05 -20.83 1.42
N ILE A 82 -8.13 -21.17 0.69
CA ILE A 82 -8.20 -22.35 -0.19
C ILE A 82 -7.05 -22.23 -1.21
N SER A 83 -5.88 -22.68 -0.78
CA SER A 83 -4.65 -22.72 -1.57
C SER A 83 -4.68 -24.01 -2.39
N GLN A 84 -4.44 -23.86 -3.63
CA GLN A 84 -4.21 -24.81 -4.72
C GLN A 84 -3.97 -26.27 -4.29
N ALA A 85 -4.79 -27.16 -4.83
CA ALA A 85 -4.61 -28.60 -4.73
C ALA A 85 -3.22 -29.02 -5.24
N THR A 86 -2.34 -29.36 -4.33
CA THR A 86 -1.08 -30.04 -4.63
C THR A 86 -1.41 -31.49 -5.00
N PRO A 87 -0.85 -32.07 -6.07
CA PRO A 87 -1.12 -33.45 -6.41
C PRO A 87 -0.56 -34.39 -5.36
N VAL A 88 -1.39 -35.30 -4.88
CA VAL A 88 -1.07 -36.38 -3.93
C VAL A 88 0.01 -37.25 -4.51
N PRO A 89 1.15 -37.51 -3.85
CA PRO A 89 2.07 -38.54 -4.25
C PRO A 89 1.50 -39.92 -3.88
N THR A 90 1.41 -40.78 -4.86
CA THR A 90 1.02 -42.19 -4.73
C THR A 90 2.00 -42.93 -3.82
N SER A 91 1.52 -43.47 -2.70
CA SER A 91 2.30 -44.31 -1.81
C SER A 91 2.51 -45.68 -2.44
N THR A 92 3.76 -46.07 -2.61
CA THR A 92 4.15 -47.44 -2.87
C THR A 92 4.50 -48.08 -1.53
N GLU A 93 3.73 -49.05 -1.11
CA GLU A 93 4.06 -49.92 0.03
C GLU A 93 5.30 -50.75 -0.30
N GLU A 94 6.29 -50.74 0.57
CA GLU A 94 7.30 -51.81 0.62
C GLU A 94 7.46 -52.36 2.04
N SER A 95 7.53 -53.68 2.08
CA SER A 95 7.36 -54.56 3.21
C SER A 95 8.47 -54.51 4.26
N ASN A 96 8.05 -54.68 5.53
CA ASN A 96 8.88 -54.95 6.68
C ASN A 96 9.66 -56.27 6.58
N ILE A 97 10.96 -56.20 6.84
CA ILE A 97 11.74 -57.33 7.35
C ILE A 97 12.35 -56.95 8.68
N VAL A 98 11.92 -57.66 9.72
CA VAL A 98 12.43 -57.53 11.10
C VAL A 98 13.77 -58.30 11.17
N SER A 99 14.82 -57.66 11.68
CA SER A 99 16.05 -58.29 12.10
C SER A 99 16.41 -57.89 13.51
N GLU A 100 16.70 -58.90 14.33
CA GLU A 100 16.97 -58.88 15.75
C GLU A 100 18.30 -58.13 16.13
N PRO A 101 18.43 -57.48 17.28
CA PRO A 101 19.60 -56.68 17.59
C PRO A 101 20.75 -57.49 18.21
N THR A 102 21.90 -57.39 17.58
CA THR A 102 23.18 -57.85 18.16
C THR A 102 23.75 -56.78 19.06
N LEU A 103 24.03 -57.12 20.33
CA LEU A 103 24.66 -56.25 21.31
C LEU A 103 26.14 -56.03 20.97
N GLN A 104 26.52 -54.76 20.81
CA GLN A 104 27.92 -54.34 20.65
C GLN A 104 28.31 -53.41 21.83
N PRO A 105 29.56 -53.43 22.31
CA PRO A 105 29.96 -52.79 23.55
C PRO A 105 29.94 -51.27 23.48
N THR A 106 29.51 -50.66 24.59
CA THR A 106 29.39 -49.23 24.85
C THR A 106 30.74 -48.53 24.69
N ALA A 107 30.88 -47.67 23.71
CA ALA A 107 31.96 -46.70 23.68
C ALA A 107 31.57 -45.48 24.56
N GLU A 108 32.54 -45.03 25.31
CA GLU A 108 32.45 -43.84 26.18
C GLU A 108 32.06 -42.60 25.38
N PRO A 109 31.13 -41.74 25.81
CA PRO A 109 30.70 -40.61 25.03
C PRO A 109 31.82 -39.55 24.97
N THR A 110 32.46 -39.46 23.82
CA THR A 110 33.28 -38.29 23.46
C THR A 110 32.34 -37.07 23.32
N LEU A 111 32.47 -36.09 24.18
CA LEU A 111 31.72 -34.84 24.06
C LEU A 111 31.98 -34.22 22.66
N PRO A 112 30.94 -33.83 21.95
CA PRO A 112 31.12 -33.11 20.69
C PRO A 112 31.88 -31.81 20.94
N PRO A 113 32.76 -31.37 20.01
CA PRO A 113 33.42 -30.08 20.15
C PRO A 113 32.37 -28.99 20.31
N THR A 114 32.49 -28.20 21.38
CA THR A 114 31.66 -27.02 21.60
C THR A 114 31.78 -26.16 20.32
N ALA A 115 30.69 -25.98 19.62
CA ALA A 115 30.65 -25.08 18.49
C ALA A 115 31.05 -23.67 18.99
N THR A 116 32.21 -23.23 18.62
CA THR A 116 32.64 -21.85 18.85
C THR A 116 31.74 -21.00 17.94
N HIS A 117 30.71 -20.35 18.50
CA HIS A 117 29.94 -19.36 17.78
C HIS A 117 30.93 -18.28 17.32
N THR A 118 31.26 -18.28 16.06
CA THR A 118 31.92 -17.13 15.42
C THR A 118 30.93 -15.99 15.52
N ILE A 119 31.21 -15.01 16.38
CA ILE A 119 30.43 -13.78 16.46
C ILE A 119 30.69 -13.08 15.13
N THR A 120 29.76 -13.18 14.17
CA THR A 120 29.76 -12.33 12.99
C THR A 120 29.58 -10.92 13.52
N PRO A 121 30.52 -9.98 13.26
CA PRO A 121 30.33 -8.62 13.73
C PRO A 121 29.03 -8.07 13.12
N THR A 122 28.13 -7.59 13.98
CA THR A 122 26.91 -6.90 13.53
C THR A 122 27.33 -5.72 12.66
N PRO A 123 26.80 -5.55 11.47
CA PRO A 123 27.09 -4.38 10.65
C PRO A 123 26.76 -3.12 11.44
N ILE A 124 27.71 -2.19 11.51
CA ILE A 124 27.49 -0.90 12.17
C ILE A 124 26.80 0.00 11.14
N TYR A 125 25.52 0.31 11.32
CA TYR A 125 24.85 1.33 10.54
C TYR A 125 25.27 2.73 11.00
N SER A 126 25.22 3.71 10.10
CA SER A 126 25.43 5.11 10.43
C SER A 126 24.30 5.62 11.31
N PRO A 127 24.58 6.42 12.35
CA PRO A 127 23.54 7.09 13.13
C PRO A 127 22.76 8.06 12.23
N GLU A 128 21.62 8.52 12.72
CA GLU A 128 20.83 9.54 12.06
C GLU A 128 21.65 10.82 11.81
N GLU A 129 21.51 11.37 10.61
CA GLU A 129 22.06 12.66 10.24
C GLU A 129 21.00 13.75 10.44
N ALA A 130 21.39 15.01 10.62
CA ALA A 130 20.43 16.11 10.75
C ALA A 130 19.78 16.52 9.41
N PHE A 131 20.37 16.10 8.30
CA PHE A 131 19.89 16.37 6.95
C PHE A 131 20.31 15.27 6.00
N VAL A 132 19.35 14.74 5.26
CA VAL A 132 19.59 13.79 4.17
C VAL A 132 18.78 14.21 2.94
N ASN A 133 19.39 14.11 1.78
CA ASN A 133 18.67 14.24 0.50
C ASN A 133 19.36 13.34 -0.54
N LEU A 134 18.83 12.15 -0.70
CA LEU A 134 19.34 11.16 -1.63
C LEU A 134 19.08 11.58 -3.08
N THR A 135 20.06 11.37 -3.91
CA THR A 135 20.05 11.72 -5.34
C THR A 135 20.44 10.51 -6.17
N GLY A 136 20.45 10.65 -7.50
CA GLY A 136 20.88 9.56 -8.40
C GLY A 136 19.72 8.74 -8.95
N TYR A 137 18.48 9.06 -8.61
CA TYR A 137 17.29 8.48 -9.24
C TYR A 137 16.82 9.35 -10.42
N ARG A 138 16.07 8.71 -11.32
CA ARG A 138 15.36 9.40 -12.41
C ARG A 138 13.92 9.62 -12.02
N HIS A 139 13.54 10.87 -11.77
CA HIS A 139 12.17 11.23 -11.47
C HIS A 139 11.23 10.92 -12.66
N ASN A 140 10.06 10.32 -12.36
CA ASN A 140 9.02 10.04 -13.32
C ASN A 140 7.74 10.81 -12.94
N TRP A 141 7.31 11.72 -13.81
CA TRP A 141 6.00 12.32 -13.69
C TRP A 141 4.93 11.31 -14.10
N GLN A 142 3.93 11.12 -13.25
CA GLN A 142 2.86 10.17 -13.56
C GLN A 142 2.00 10.64 -14.74
N THR A 143 1.55 9.70 -15.55
CA THR A 143 0.37 9.84 -16.39
C THR A 143 -0.88 9.62 -15.55
N TRP A 144 -2.07 9.67 -16.15
CA TRP A 144 -3.33 9.55 -15.41
C TRP A 144 -3.37 8.28 -14.54
N ASN A 145 -3.67 8.44 -13.25
CA ASN A 145 -3.76 7.37 -12.22
C ASN A 145 -2.52 6.47 -12.08
N ASN A 146 -1.34 6.89 -12.49
CA ASN A 146 -0.14 6.07 -12.52
C ASN A 146 0.86 6.41 -11.40
N CYS A 147 0.39 6.79 -10.20
CA CYS A 147 1.30 7.09 -9.09
C CYS A 147 2.15 5.87 -8.70
N GLY A 148 1.57 4.69 -8.52
CA GLY A 148 2.29 3.45 -8.22
C GLY A 148 3.33 3.12 -9.29
N PRO A 149 2.94 2.95 -10.58
CA PRO A 149 3.87 2.70 -11.67
C PRO A 149 4.98 3.74 -11.82
N ALA A 150 4.69 5.03 -11.64
CA ALA A 150 5.70 6.09 -11.73
C ALA A 150 6.69 6.05 -10.56
N THR A 151 6.19 5.81 -9.35
CA THR A 151 7.00 5.77 -8.14
C THR A 151 7.91 4.56 -8.12
N ILE A 152 7.40 3.37 -8.47
CA ILE A 152 8.27 2.17 -8.54
C ILE A 152 9.32 2.29 -9.65
N ALA A 153 9.00 2.88 -10.81
CA ALA A 153 9.99 3.15 -11.85
C ALA A 153 11.06 4.15 -11.38
N THR A 154 10.69 5.13 -10.56
CA THR A 154 11.62 6.07 -9.93
C THR A 154 12.54 5.35 -8.94
N TYR A 155 11.98 4.53 -8.05
CA TYR A 155 12.75 3.75 -7.08
C TYR A 155 13.72 2.80 -7.76
N LEU A 156 13.26 2.01 -8.71
CA LEU A 156 14.09 1.07 -9.46
C LEU A 156 15.24 1.77 -10.21
N SER A 157 15.03 3.01 -10.66
CA SER A 157 16.10 3.80 -11.27
C SER A 157 17.23 4.15 -10.30
N TYR A 158 16.94 4.36 -9.01
CA TYR A 158 17.93 4.52 -7.95
C TYR A 158 18.80 3.27 -7.78
N LEU A 159 18.20 2.10 -7.92
CA LEU A 159 18.88 0.80 -7.88
C LEU A 159 19.55 0.42 -9.22
N GLY A 160 19.65 1.36 -10.15
CA GLY A 160 20.31 1.16 -11.44
C GLY A 160 19.49 0.39 -12.48
N LYS A 161 18.19 0.19 -12.24
CA LYS A 161 17.30 -0.46 -13.21
C LYS A 161 16.72 0.56 -14.19
N GLY A 162 16.77 0.22 -15.46
CA GLY A 162 16.38 1.12 -16.56
C GLY A 162 14.89 1.08 -16.95
N VAL A 163 13.98 0.72 -16.03
CA VAL A 163 12.54 0.63 -16.33
C VAL A 163 11.88 1.99 -16.46
N THR A 164 10.85 2.04 -17.28
CA THR A 164 9.99 3.21 -17.50
C THR A 164 8.64 3.03 -16.82
N GLN A 165 7.95 4.15 -16.55
CA GLN A 165 6.57 4.12 -16.07
C GLN A 165 5.61 3.35 -17.01
N ALA A 166 5.83 3.38 -18.32
CA ALA A 166 4.98 2.66 -19.26
C ALA A 166 5.13 1.14 -19.09
N GLU A 167 6.37 0.66 -18.91
CA GLU A 167 6.63 -0.77 -18.69
C GLU A 167 6.10 -1.26 -17.35
N THR A 168 6.16 -0.45 -16.30
CA THR A 168 5.58 -0.80 -15.00
C THR A 168 4.05 -0.77 -15.05
N ALA A 169 3.46 0.22 -15.73
CA ALA A 169 2.01 0.35 -15.86
C ALA A 169 1.38 -0.78 -16.71
N GLU A 170 2.08 -1.28 -17.72
CA GLU A 170 1.61 -2.41 -18.53
C GLU A 170 1.30 -3.66 -17.69
N VAL A 171 2.05 -3.86 -16.60
CA VAL A 171 1.89 -4.99 -15.70
C VAL A 171 0.96 -4.68 -14.54
N LEU A 172 1.22 -3.55 -13.85
CA LEU A 172 0.53 -3.19 -12.60
C LEU A 172 -0.88 -2.62 -12.85
N LYS A 173 -1.16 -2.11 -14.05
CA LYS A 173 -2.43 -1.47 -14.39
C LYS A 173 -2.90 -1.89 -15.78
N PRO A 174 -3.34 -3.13 -15.96
CA PRO A 174 -3.84 -3.61 -17.25
C PRO A 174 -5.07 -2.83 -17.73
N ASN A 175 -5.80 -2.18 -16.82
CA ASN A 175 -6.86 -1.24 -17.11
C ASN A 175 -6.44 0.18 -16.73
N GLU A 176 -6.31 1.07 -17.71
CA GLU A 176 -5.89 2.46 -17.49
C GLU A 176 -6.84 3.26 -16.57
N SER A 177 -8.11 2.84 -16.48
CA SER A 177 -9.11 3.50 -15.63
C SER A 177 -9.05 3.09 -14.17
N ASP A 178 -8.33 2.03 -13.86
CA ASP A 178 -8.10 1.60 -12.49
C ASP A 178 -7.35 2.70 -11.71
N LYS A 179 -7.73 2.87 -10.46
CA LYS A 179 -7.20 3.92 -9.59
C LYS A 179 -6.29 3.39 -8.51
N ASN A 180 -6.23 2.08 -8.36
CA ASN A 180 -5.43 1.42 -7.35
C ASN A 180 -4.30 0.59 -7.99
N VAL A 181 -3.22 0.50 -7.27
CA VAL A 181 -2.18 -0.53 -7.40
C VAL A 181 -1.87 -0.97 -5.98
N ARG A 182 -2.07 -2.25 -5.70
CA ARG A 182 -1.85 -2.77 -4.35
C ARG A 182 -0.36 -2.99 -4.09
N VAL A 183 -0.02 -3.00 -2.80
CA VAL A 183 1.36 -3.24 -2.36
C VAL A 183 1.85 -4.63 -2.76
N ASP A 184 1.02 -5.65 -2.65
CA ASP A 184 1.36 -7.03 -3.06
C ASP A 184 1.60 -7.17 -4.58
N GLU A 185 0.90 -6.39 -5.41
CA GLU A 185 1.16 -6.32 -6.84
C GLU A 185 2.53 -5.70 -7.15
N ILE A 186 2.89 -4.63 -6.41
CA ILE A 186 4.23 -4.02 -6.52
C ILE A 186 5.30 -5.02 -6.09
N VAL A 187 5.11 -5.73 -4.98
CA VAL A 187 6.01 -6.78 -4.51
C VAL A 187 6.19 -7.86 -5.57
N SER A 188 5.08 -8.43 -6.04
CA SER A 188 5.08 -9.48 -7.07
C SER A 188 5.75 -9.01 -8.38
N TYR A 189 5.55 -7.76 -8.76
CA TYR A 189 6.21 -7.14 -9.92
C TYR A 189 7.74 -7.13 -9.73
N VAL A 190 8.21 -6.65 -8.59
CA VAL A 190 9.66 -6.56 -8.30
C VAL A 190 10.28 -7.96 -8.24
N GLU A 191 9.70 -8.89 -7.50
CA GLU A 191 10.20 -10.26 -7.36
C GLU A 191 10.30 -10.98 -8.71
N SER A 192 9.27 -10.85 -9.54
CA SER A 192 9.24 -11.54 -10.83
C SER A 192 10.19 -10.94 -11.87
N ARG A 193 10.44 -9.64 -11.81
CA ARG A 193 11.23 -8.92 -12.84
C ARG A 193 12.68 -8.68 -12.44
N PHE A 194 12.97 -8.62 -11.13
CA PHE A 194 14.28 -8.27 -10.59
C PHE A 194 14.70 -9.24 -9.49
N PRO A 195 14.95 -10.53 -9.82
CA PRO A 195 15.31 -11.55 -8.84
C PRO A 195 16.66 -11.31 -8.15
N ASP A 196 17.40 -10.31 -8.56
CA ASP A 196 18.62 -9.81 -7.92
C ASP A 196 18.34 -8.71 -6.87
N LEU A 197 17.08 -8.38 -6.61
CA LEU A 197 16.65 -7.47 -5.55
C LEU A 197 15.79 -8.20 -4.54
N ILE A 198 15.84 -7.73 -3.30
CA ILE A 198 14.91 -8.09 -2.24
C ILE A 198 13.90 -6.96 -2.12
N VAL A 199 12.61 -7.29 -2.01
CA VAL A 199 11.55 -6.35 -1.75
C VAL A 199 10.82 -6.77 -0.48
N THR A 200 10.66 -5.83 0.45
CA THR A 200 10.06 -6.08 1.76
C THR A 200 9.04 -4.98 2.06
N PRO A 201 7.75 -5.28 2.00
CA PRO A 201 6.72 -4.40 2.53
C PRO A 201 6.67 -4.55 4.06
N LEU A 202 6.56 -3.44 4.76
CA LEU A 202 6.47 -3.37 6.22
C LEU A 202 5.41 -2.36 6.62
N ILE A 203 4.68 -2.64 7.67
CA ILE A 203 3.71 -1.73 8.28
C ILE A 203 4.27 -1.12 9.56
N ASN A 204 3.53 -0.20 10.18
CA ASN A 204 3.92 0.42 11.44
C ASN A 204 5.29 1.13 11.39
N GLY A 205 5.64 1.71 10.24
CA GLY A 205 6.87 2.48 10.12
C GLY A 205 6.87 3.71 11.03
N SER A 206 8.05 4.07 11.55
CA SER A 206 8.24 5.26 12.37
C SER A 206 9.12 6.30 11.68
N PRO A 207 8.98 7.59 12.03
CA PRO A 207 9.89 8.63 11.58
C PRO A 207 11.37 8.31 11.87
N GLU A 208 11.67 7.70 13.02
CA GLU A 208 13.01 7.31 13.42
C GLU A 208 13.57 6.24 12.49
N THR A 209 12.78 5.21 12.20
CA THR A 209 13.18 4.15 11.23
C THR A 209 13.45 4.75 9.85
N MET A 210 12.60 5.68 9.39
CA MET A 210 12.82 6.35 8.09
C MET A 210 14.10 7.17 8.08
N ARG A 211 14.43 7.90 9.16
CA ARG A 211 15.68 8.65 9.27
C ARG A 211 16.91 7.74 9.24
N LEU A 212 16.87 6.62 9.96
CA LEU A 212 17.95 5.63 9.94
C LEU A 212 18.17 5.03 8.56
N LEU A 213 17.09 4.64 7.88
CA LEU A 213 17.16 4.11 6.50
C LEU A 213 17.77 5.12 5.55
N LEU A 214 17.29 6.36 5.57
CA LEU A 214 17.78 7.42 4.69
C LEU A 214 19.24 7.80 4.97
N SER A 215 19.64 7.86 6.25
CA SER A 215 21.03 8.12 6.66
C SER A 215 22.00 7.00 6.24
N ASN A 216 21.46 5.83 5.90
CA ASN A 216 22.21 4.69 5.38
C ASN A 216 21.98 4.46 3.87
N ASN A 217 21.48 5.46 3.14
CA ASN A 217 21.22 5.45 1.70
C ASN A 217 20.13 4.49 1.23
N PHE A 218 19.17 4.19 2.08
CA PHE A 218 17.98 3.40 1.75
C PHE A 218 16.75 4.30 1.62
N PRO A 219 16.41 4.76 0.42
CA PRO A 219 15.13 5.42 0.19
C PRO A 219 14.00 4.39 0.27
N VAL A 220 12.79 4.83 0.53
CA VAL A 220 11.63 3.95 0.66
C VAL A 220 10.44 4.44 -0.18
N MET A 221 9.61 3.52 -0.61
CA MET A 221 8.32 3.86 -1.24
C MET A 221 7.23 3.77 -0.18
N LEU A 222 6.42 4.82 -0.09
CA LEU A 222 5.34 4.94 0.89
C LEU A 222 4.00 5.00 0.18
N GLN A 223 2.98 4.41 0.80
CA GLN A 223 1.59 4.72 0.47
C GLN A 223 1.09 5.77 1.46
N THR A 224 0.58 6.86 0.96
CA THR A 224 0.19 8.02 1.77
C THR A 224 -1.13 8.61 1.26
N TRP A 225 -1.76 9.45 2.08
CA TRP A 225 -2.88 10.25 1.64
C TRP A 225 -2.38 11.51 0.94
N LEU A 226 -2.99 11.87 -0.16
CA LEU A 226 -2.78 13.12 -0.85
C LEU A 226 -4.04 13.96 -0.70
N GLU A 227 -3.96 15.00 0.09
CA GLU A 227 -5.03 15.99 0.23
C GLU A 227 -4.72 17.24 -0.58
N GLU A 228 -5.65 17.60 -1.46
CA GLU A 228 -5.77 18.97 -1.97
C GLU A 228 -6.85 19.73 -1.17
N ASP A 229 -7.80 18.99 -0.57
CA ASP A 229 -8.92 19.49 0.23
C ASP A 229 -9.28 18.39 1.27
N VAL A 230 -9.57 18.76 2.51
CA VAL A 230 -9.72 17.85 3.66
C VAL A 230 -10.69 16.69 3.40
N ASP A 231 -11.76 16.93 2.63
CA ASP A 231 -12.78 15.92 2.31
C ASP A 231 -12.58 15.24 0.93
N ASP A 232 -11.52 15.54 0.22
CA ASP A 232 -11.31 15.10 -1.17
C ASP A 232 -9.91 14.51 -1.43
N GLY A 233 -9.33 13.87 -0.41
CA GLY A 233 -8.03 13.20 -0.51
C GLY A 233 -8.07 11.92 -1.36
N MET A 234 -6.92 11.43 -1.71
CA MET A 234 -6.75 10.17 -2.46
C MET A 234 -5.50 9.42 -2.01
N GLY A 235 -5.52 8.09 -2.14
CA GLY A 235 -4.33 7.27 -1.96
C GLY A 235 -3.26 7.62 -2.99
N HIS A 236 -2.01 7.69 -2.55
CA HIS A 236 -0.91 8.12 -3.38
C HIS A 236 0.40 7.47 -2.96
N PHE A 237 1.20 7.04 -3.93
CA PHE A 237 2.53 6.55 -3.67
C PHE A 237 3.57 7.65 -3.78
N ARG A 238 4.46 7.72 -2.79
CA ARG A 238 5.58 8.65 -2.72
C ARG A 238 6.90 7.92 -2.56
N PHE A 239 7.96 8.50 -3.12
CA PHE A 239 9.31 8.01 -2.94
C PHE A 239 10.04 8.92 -1.97
N LEU A 240 10.23 8.46 -0.73
CA LEU A 240 10.89 9.17 0.34
C LEU A 240 12.40 9.13 0.11
N VAL A 241 13.02 10.30 0.00
CA VAL A 241 14.44 10.43 -0.36
C VAL A 241 15.26 11.26 0.63
N GLY A 242 14.61 11.90 1.61
CA GLY A 242 15.33 12.69 2.58
C GLY A 242 14.47 13.37 3.63
N TYR A 243 15.14 14.10 4.49
CA TYR A 243 14.54 14.93 5.53
C TYR A 243 15.49 16.05 5.93
N ASP A 244 14.96 17.03 6.63
CA ASP A 244 15.68 18.21 7.12
C ASP A 244 15.18 18.56 8.52
N ASP A 245 15.93 18.22 9.56
CA ASP A 245 15.55 18.47 10.95
C ASP A 245 15.57 19.97 11.29
N GLN A 246 16.29 20.78 10.53
CA GLN A 246 16.31 22.24 10.76
C GLN A 246 14.96 22.88 10.42
N THR A 247 14.29 22.37 9.40
CA THR A 247 12.99 22.87 8.94
C THR A 247 11.84 21.96 9.38
N ALA A 248 12.12 20.82 10.01
CA ALA A 248 11.15 19.78 10.35
C ALA A 248 10.34 19.31 9.12
N GLU A 249 11.02 19.03 8.02
CA GLU A 249 10.40 18.64 6.75
C GLU A 249 10.95 17.33 6.23
N TRP A 250 10.09 16.55 5.58
CA TRP A 250 10.45 15.39 4.76
C TRP A 250 10.62 15.79 3.29
N ILE A 251 11.54 15.13 2.60
CA ILE A 251 11.82 15.35 1.18
C ILE A 251 11.38 14.10 0.41
N VAL A 252 10.41 14.28 -0.48
CA VAL A 252 9.86 13.19 -1.29
C VAL A 252 9.95 13.50 -2.77
N SER A 253 10.24 12.47 -3.57
CA SER A 253 10.01 12.54 -5.01
C SER A 253 8.56 12.16 -5.26
N ASP A 254 7.72 13.17 -5.55
CA ASP A 254 6.29 13.01 -5.79
C ASP A 254 6.00 13.05 -7.30
N SER A 255 5.36 12.01 -7.80
CA SER A 255 5.09 11.88 -9.24
C SER A 255 3.96 12.79 -9.74
N TYR A 256 3.16 13.36 -8.85
CA TYR A 256 1.99 14.18 -9.14
C TYR A 256 2.18 15.65 -8.78
N VAL A 257 2.70 15.93 -7.56
CA VAL A 257 2.82 17.29 -7.04
C VAL A 257 4.08 17.95 -7.58
N SER A 258 3.91 19.12 -8.15
CA SER A 258 4.99 19.92 -8.76
C SER A 258 5.33 21.19 -7.97
N GLU A 259 4.70 21.43 -6.82
CA GLU A 259 4.98 22.58 -5.98
C GLU A 259 6.40 22.54 -5.44
N GLY A 260 7.10 23.68 -5.50
CA GLY A 260 8.49 23.76 -5.08
C GLY A 260 9.49 23.16 -6.07
N VAL A 261 9.08 22.89 -7.30
CA VAL A 261 9.96 22.35 -8.35
C VAL A 261 10.85 23.45 -8.90
N ASP A 262 12.11 23.41 -8.48
CA ASP A 262 13.18 24.04 -9.22
C ASP A 262 13.72 23.07 -10.28
N SER A 263 14.30 23.58 -11.35
CA SER A 263 14.91 22.72 -12.35
C SER A 263 16.42 22.59 -12.08
N PRO A 264 16.97 21.36 -11.93
CA PRO A 264 16.33 20.06 -12.03
C PRO A 264 15.43 19.73 -10.83
N TYR A 265 14.43 18.85 -11.00
CA TYR A 265 13.52 18.44 -9.92
C TYR A 265 14.29 17.87 -8.71
N ALA A 266 14.11 18.50 -7.57
CA ALA A 266 14.81 18.16 -6.32
C ALA A 266 13.90 17.53 -5.25
N GLY A 267 12.66 17.15 -5.60
CA GLY A 267 11.64 16.71 -4.65
C GLY A 267 10.78 17.87 -4.14
N ILE A 268 9.72 17.52 -3.44
CA ILE A 268 8.90 18.45 -2.65
C ILE A 268 9.21 18.27 -1.17
N ARG A 269 8.97 19.32 -0.38
CA ARG A 269 9.10 19.29 1.07
C ARG A 269 7.72 19.23 1.70
N ILE A 270 7.56 18.36 2.69
CA ILE A 270 6.31 18.15 3.42
C ILE A 270 6.63 18.30 4.90
N ASP A 271 5.87 19.16 5.58
CA ASP A 271 5.94 19.33 7.02
C ASP A 271 5.81 17.98 7.76
N ASN A 272 6.55 17.82 8.86
CA ASN A 272 6.64 16.56 9.60
C ASN A 272 5.28 16.04 10.05
N ASP A 273 4.46 16.91 10.65
CA ASP A 273 3.19 16.47 11.25
C ASP A 273 2.22 16.05 10.13
N ARG A 274 2.13 16.86 9.07
CA ARG A 274 1.35 16.53 7.89
C ARG A 274 1.81 15.23 7.20
N PHE A 275 3.12 14.99 7.16
CA PHE A 275 3.65 13.77 6.57
C PHE A 275 3.23 12.55 7.38
N VAL A 276 3.35 12.61 8.70
CA VAL A 276 3.00 11.50 9.60
C VAL A 276 1.50 11.22 9.54
N ASP A 277 0.66 12.26 9.59
CA ASP A 277 -0.80 12.13 9.48
C ASP A 277 -1.23 11.49 8.15
N HIS A 278 -0.64 11.91 7.04
CA HIS A 278 -0.95 11.35 5.73
C HIS A 278 -0.47 9.90 5.56
N TRP A 279 0.62 9.54 6.21
CA TRP A 279 1.17 8.20 6.15
C TRP A 279 0.39 7.22 7.04
N LEU A 280 -0.12 7.70 8.17
CA LEU A 280 -0.97 6.93 9.07
C LEU A 280 -2.20 6.33 8.35
N VAL A 281 -2.76 7.03 7.37
CA VAL A 281 -3.96 6.61 6.62
C VAL A 281 -3.84 5.20 6.03
N PHE A 282 -2.61 4.75 5.77
CA PHE A 282 -2.29 3.42 5.21
C PHE A 282 -1.32 2.67 6.12
N ASP A 283 -1.67 2.50 7.40
CA ASP A 283 -0.98 1.63 8.38
C ASP A 283 0.50 1.96 8.56
N ASN A 284 0.92 3.18 8.24
CA ASN A 284 2.32 3.56 8.13
C ASN A 284 3.14 2.58 7.27
N ILE A 285 2.56 2.08 6.17
CA ILE A 285 3.19 1.12 5.28
C ILE A 285 4.36 1.74 4.51
N TYR A 286 5.42 0.98 4.38
CA TYR A 286 6.55 1.31 3.52
C TYR A 286 7.09 0.08 2.80
N ILE A 287 7.61 0.30 1.60
CA ILE A 287 8.20 -0.74 0.77
C ILE A 287 9.69 -0.45 0.66
N LEU A 288 10.49 -1.37 1.15
CA LEU A 288 11.94 -1.33 1.07
C LEU A 288 12.43 -2.27 -0.04
N ILE A 289 13.28 -1.74 -0.94
CA ILE A 289 13.88 -2.54 -2.02
C ILE A 289 15.38 -2.35 -1.95
N TYR A 290 16.11 -3.46 -1.85
CA TYR A 290 17.55 -3.44 -1.66
C TYR A 290 18.22 -4.65 -2.32
N LYS A 291 19.54 -4.62 -2.40
CA LYS A 291 20.33 -5.74 -2.91
C LYS A 291 20.63 -6.74 -1.79
N PRO A 292 20.79 -8.03 -2.09
CA PRO A 292 21.09 -9.05 -1.08
C PRO A 292 22.32 -8.73 -0.22
N GLU A 293 23.33 -8.05 -0.79
CA GLU A 293 24.54 -7.63 -0.04
C GLU A 293 24.25 -6.61 1.06
N ASP A 294 23.15 -5.85 0.94
CA ASP A 294 22.75 -4.84 1.92
C ASP A 294 21.94 -5.46 3.09
N GLY A 295 21.51 -6.72 2.96
CA GLY A 295 20.68 -7.44 3.93
C GLY A 295 21.16 -7.32 5.37
N PRO A 296 22.45 -7.59 5.68
CA PRO A 296 22.94 -7.46 7.05
C PRO A 296 22.84 -6.05 7.65
N LEU A 297 22.86 -5.01 6.82
CA LEU A 297 22.68 -3.64 7.27
C LEU A 297 21.19 -3.33 7.51
N ILE A 298 20.33 -3.83 6.65
CA ILE A 298 18.86 -3.75 6.82
C ILE A 298 18.43 -4.50 8.08
N ASP A 299 18.97 -5.72 8.32
CA ASP A 299 18.74 -6.48 9.56
C ASP A 299 19.12 -5.67 10.80
N ALA A 300 20.22 -4.94 10.74
CA ALA A 300 20.68 -4.13 11.88
C ALA A 300 19.81 -2.88 12.12
N ILE A 301 19.18 -2.32 11.08
CA ILE A 301 18.32 -1.13 11.17
C ILE A 301 16.89 -1.51 11.58
N ILE A 302 16.31 -2.50 10.91
CA ILE A 302 14.90 -2.88 11.09
C ILE A 302 14.72 -3.89 12.23
N GLY A 303 15.70 -4.78 12.41
CA GLY A 303 15.67 -5.78 13.47
C GLY A 303 14.58 -6.85 13.25
N GLU A 304 13.90 -7.19 14.35
CA GLU A 304 12.92 -8.28 14.37
C GLU A 304 11.69 -8.01 13.48
N ASP A 305 11.40 -6.75 13.18
CA ASP A 305 10.26 -6.36 12.32
C ASP A 305 10.41 -6.81 10.86
N LEU A 306 11.58 -7.28 10.44
CA LEU A 306 11.73 -7.96 9.15
C LEU A 306 10.97 -9.30 9.09
N ASN A 307 10.64 -9.88 10.23
CA ASN A 307 9.71 -10.99 10.29
C ASN A 307 8.26 -10.46 10.23
N PRO A 308 7.46 -10.82 9.22
CA PRO A 308 6.10 -10.29 9.07
C PRO A 308 5.19 -10.57 10.27
N GLU A 309 5.31 -11.74 10.93
CA GLU A 309 4.51 -12.07 12.11
C GLU A 309 4.88 -11.19 13.30
N VAL A 310 6.17 -10.89 13.47
CA VAL A 310 6.65 -9.99 14.54
C VAL A 310 6.23 -8.55 14.27
N ASN A 311 6.39 -8.08 13.03
CA ASN A 311 5.95 -6.74 12.62
C ASN A 311 4.45 -6.54 12.83
N GLN A 312 3.64 -7.54 12.46
CA GLN A 312 2.20 -7.54 12.69
C GLN A 312 1.85 -7.49 14.18
N ALA A 313 2.52 -8.29 15.02
CA ALA A 313 2.28 -8.33 16.45
C ALA A 313 2.69 -7.00 17.13
N ASN A 314 3.81 -6.41 16.74
CA ASN A 314 4.27 -5.12 17.23
C ASN A 314 3.31 -4.01 16.79
N ALA A 315 2.87 -4.00 15.54
CA ALA A 315 1.86 -3.06 15.05
C ALA A 315 0.56 -3.16 15.86
N LEU A 316 0.05 -4.38 16.10
CA LEU A 316 -1.17 -4.57 16.89
C LEU A 316 -1.02 -4.04 18.33
N ALA A 317 0.15 -4.22 18.94
CA ALA A 317 0.43 -3.69 20.29
C ALA A 317 0.46 -2.15 20.29
N ASP A 318 1.16 -1.54 19.33
CA ASP A 318 1.31 -0.09 19.22
C ASP A 318 -0.05 0.59 18.92
N TYR A 319 -0.84 0.06 18.02
CA TYR A 319 -2.17 0.60 17.70
C TYR A 319 -3.18 0.36 18.82
N THR A 320 -3.02 -0.71 19.60
CA THR A 320 -3.79 -0.92 20.84
C THR A 320 -3.50 0.18 21.87
N GLU A 321 -2.23 0.62 22.00
CA GLU A 321 -1.86 1.75 22.85
C GLU A 321 -2.39 3.08 22.29
N ARG A 322 -2.27 3.30 20.98
CA ARG A 322 -2.77 4.52 20.32
C ARG A 322 -4.28 4.71 20.47
N LEU A 323 -5.08 3.67 20.45
CA LEU A 323 -6.51 3.76 20.67
C LEU A 323 -6.89 4.37 22.05
N GLN A 324 -5.99 4.31 23.05
CA GLN A 324 -6.23 4.91 24.36
C GLN A 324 -6.17 6.45 24.33
N THR A 325 -5.42 7.01 23.39
CA THR A 325 -5.19 8.46 23.28
C THR A 325 -5.76 9.06 22.00
N GLU A 326 -5.93 8.27 20.95
CA GLU A 326 -6.40 8.67 19.63
C GLU A 326 -7.71 7.95 19.23
N GLY A 327 -8.57 7.63 20.20
CA GLY A 327 -9.82 6.89 19.96
C GLY A 327 -10.88 7.65 19.14
N ASP A 328 -10.66 8.93 18.84
CA ASP A 328 -11.44 9.76 17.93
C ASP A 328 -10.85 9.86 16.51
N ASN A 329 -9.72 9.19 16.25
CA ASN A 329 -9.07 9.17 14.95
C ASN A 329 -9.60 7.98 14.12
N PRO A 330 -10.31 8.21 12.98
CA PRO A 330 -10.88 7.14 12.17
C PRO A 330 -9.83 6.24 11.55
N PHE A 331 -8.63 6.74 11.27
CA PHE A 331 -7.56 5.97 10.66
C PHE A 331 -6.93 4.98 11.65
N VAL A 332 -6.82 5.35 12.93
CA VAL A 332 -6.34 4.42 13.97
C VAL A 332 -7.30 3.23 14.11
N TRP A 333 -8.62 3.47 14.06
CA TRP A 333 -9.62 2.41 14.06
C TRP A 333 -9.59 1.56 12.78
N HIS A 334 -9.35 2.20 11.64
CA HIS A 334 -9.24 1.50 10.36
C HIS A 334 -8.05 0.55 10.38
N THR A 335 -6.86 1.03 10.73
CA THR A 335 -5.67 0.19 10.88
C THR A 335 -5.86 -0.92 11.91
N MET A 336 -6.54 -0.63 13.03
CA MET A 336 -6.88 -1.69 13.98
C MET A 336 -7.74 -2.78 13.34
N GLY A 337 -8.66 -2.41 12.44
CA GLY A 337 -9.44 -3.38 11.65
C GLY A 337 -8.56 -4.25 10.76
N ASP A 338 -7.62 -3.65 10.02
CA ASP A 338 -6.67 -4.38 9.16
C ASP A 338 -5.79 -5.35 9.99
N LEU A 339 -5.26 -4.89 11.12
CA LEU A 339 -4.43 -5.68 12.02
C LEU A 339 -5.19 -6.87 12.64
N LEU A 340 -6.42 -6.64 13.09
CA LEU A 340 -7.26 -7.68 13.68
C LEU A 340 -7.71 -8.72 12.66
N LEU A 341 -7.96 -8.29 11.42
CA LEU A 341 -8.31 -9.20 10.33
C LEU A 341 -7.16 -10.17 10.04
N VAL A 342 -5.94 -9.66 9.95
CA VAL A 342 -4.73 -10.48 9.77
C VAL A 342 -4.47 -11.38 10.98
N ASP A 343 -4.80 -10.92 12.20
CA ASP A 343 -4.69 -11.72 13.44
C ASP A 343 -5.80 -12.79 13.58
N GLY A 344 -6.71 -12.90 12.59
CA GLY A 344 -7.79 -13.89 12.57
C GLY A 344 -8.95 -13.57 13.51
N ARG A 345 -9.24 -12.30 13.73
CA ARG A 345 -10.32 -11.78 14.60
C ARG A 345 -11.34 -10.96 13.81
N PRO A 346 -12.06 -11.58 12.85
CA PRO A 346 -12.91 -10.84 11.92
C PRO A 346 -14.08 -10.11 12.59
N GLU A 347 -14.62 -10.61 13.72
CA GLU A 347 -15.69 -9.94 14.45
C GLU A 347 -15.23 -8.62 15.06
N GLN A 348 -14.02 -8.60 15.63
CA GLN A 348 -13.41 -7.39 16.19
C GLN A 348 -12.94 -6.46 15.08
N ALA A 349 -12.41 -7.00 13.98
CA ALA A 349 -12.08 -6.23 12.79
C ALA A 349 -13.30 -5.49 12.23
N ALA A 350 -14.44 -6.17 12.09
CA ALA A 350 -15.69 -5.57 11.63
C ALA A 350 -16.15 -4.44 12.57
N GLN A 351 -16.04 -4.62 13.89
CA GLN A 351 -16.36 -3.57 14.87
C GLN A 351 -15.41 -2.36 14.74
N ALA A 352 -14.13 -2.58 14.54
CA ALA A 352 -13.14 -1.52 14.36
C ALA A 352 -13.42 -0.71 13.09
N TYR A 353 -13.74 -1.36 11.97
CA TYR A 353 -14.15 -0.69 10.73
C TYR A 353 -15.47 0.07 10.88
N ASP A 354 -16.44 -0.48 11.60
CA ASP A 354 -17.69 0.21 11.91
C ASP A 354 -17.43 1.49 12.70
N GLN A 355 -16.53 1.44 13.68
CA GLN A 355 -16.15 2.61 14.44
C GLN A 355 -15.42 3.64 13.59
N ALA A 356 -14.46 3.24 12.76
CA ALA A 356 -13.77 4.13 11.82
C ALA A 356 -14.77 4.88 10.92
N ARG A 357 -15.74 4.16 10.36
CA ARG A 357 -16.81 4.74 9.52
C ARG A 357 -17.73 5.67 10.30
N THR A 358 -18.01 5.34 11.55
CA THR A 358 -18.86 6.17 12.45
C THR A 358 -18.20 7.49 12.78
N ILE A 359 -16.89 7.49 13.03
CA ILE A 359 -16.11 8.71 13.29
C ILE A 359 -16.03 9.58 12.03
N GLY A 360 -15.89 8.98 10.85
CA GLY A 360 -15.90 9.73 9.60
C GLY A 360 -14.74 9.39 8.66
N LEU A 361 -14.57 8.10 8.36
CA LEU A 361 -13.57 7.68 7.40
C LEU A 361 -13.87 8.27 6.01
N PRO A 362 -12.89 8.86 5.31
CA PRO A 362 -13.11 9.40 3.97
C PRO A 362 -13.61 8.32 3.00
N TRP A 363 -14.61 8.66 2.20
CA TRP A 363 -15.27 7.74 1.29
C TRP A 363 -14.35 7.10 0.24
N ARG A 364 -13.25 7.79 -0.13
CA ARG A 364 -12.26 7.23 -1.06
C ARG A 364 -11.34 6.18 -0.44
N MET A 365 -11.39 5.94 0.88
CA MET A 365 -10.65 4.82 1.48
C MET A 365 -11.02 3.49 0.83
N PHE A 366 -12.30 3.28 0.51
CA PHE A 366 -12.78 2.07 -0.13
C PHE A 366 -12.36 1.89 -1.60
N TRP A 367 -11.58 2.83 -2.14
CA TRP A 367 -10.89 2.65 -3.42
C TRP A 367 -9.55 1.94 -3.27
N TYR A 368 -9.01 1.88 -2.04
CA TYR A 368 -7.63 1.47 -1.75
C TYR A 368 -7.53 0.40 -0.67
N SER A 369 -8.48 0.34 0.26
CA SER A 369 -8.50 -0.59 1.38
C SER A 369 -9.76 -1.46 1.33
N PHE A 370 -9.56 -2.77 1.32
CA PHE A 370 -10.61 -3.76 1.10
C PHE A 370 -10.83 -4.69 2.30
N GLY A 371 -10.04 -4.56 3.37
CA GLY A 371 -10.16 -5.38 4.58
C GLY A 371 -11.56 -5.35 5.21
N VAL A 372 -12.25 -4.20 5.12
CA VAL A 372 -13.63 -4.08 5.59
C VAL A 372 -14.61 -5.04 4.88
N PHE A 373 -14.44 -5.24 3.58
CA PHE A 373 -15.28 -6.19 2.82
C PHE A 373 -15.01 -7.62 3.27
N GLU A 374 -13.74 -7.98 3.45
CA GLU A 374 -13.32 -9.28 3.94
C GLU A 374 -13.85 -9.55 5.33
N ALA A 375 -13.68 -8.60 6.26
CA ALA A 375 -14.21 -8.72 7.62
C ALA A 375 -15.73 -8.91 7.65
N TYR A 376 -16.48 -8.13 6.85
CA TYR A 376 -17.94 -8.26 6.79
C TYR A 376 -18.38 -9.59 6.18
N VAL A 377 -17.68 -10.11 5.16
CA VAL A 377 -17.92 -11.45 4.61
C VAL A 377 -17.69 -12.51 5.69
N ALA A 378 -16.59 -12.41 6.43
CA ALA A 378 -16.24 -13.38 7.46
C ALA A 378 -17.26 -13.45 8.61
N VAL A 379 -17.97 -12.34 8.88
CA VAL A 379 -19.05 -12.28 9.88
C VAL A 379 -20.46 -12.33 9.27
N GLU A 380 -20.57 -12.81 8.02
CA GLU A 380 -21.83 -13.04 7.30
C GLU A 380 -22.70 -11.79 7.08
N ARG A 381 -22.08 -10.59 7.04
CA ARG A 381 -22.75 -9.30 6.78
C ARG A 381 -22.82 -9.00 5.27
N TYR A 382 -23.38 -9.91 4.50
CA TYR A 382 -23.31 -9.88 3.03
C TYR A 382 -24.03 -8.68 2.41
N GLU A 383 -25.17 -8.27 2.97
CA GLU A 383 -25.93 -7.11 2.50
C GLU A 383 -25.12 -5.81 2.70
N ASP A 384 -24.34 -5.71 3.79
CA ASP A 384 -23.46 -4.57 4.05
C ASP A 384 -22.32 -4.52 3.03
N VAL A 385 -21.78 -5.68 2.66
CA VAL A 385 -20.74 -5.78 1.60
C VAL A 385 -21.30 -5.27 0.27
N ILE A 386 -22.50 -5.71 -0.13
CA ILE A 386 -23.13 -5.29 -1.38
C ILE A 386 -23.39 -3.78 -1.36
N ALA A 387 -23.98 -3.27 -0.27
CA ALA A 387 -24.27 -1.85 -0.14
C ALA A 387 -23.02 -0.97 -0.19
N LEU A 388 -21.94 -1.39 0.49
CA LEU A 388 -20.67 -0.67 0.47
C LEU A 388 -19.99 -0.76 -0.90
N ALA A 389 -20.03 -1.91 -1.57
CA ALA A 389 -19.52 -2.09 -2.91
C ALA A 389 -20.26 -1.21 -3.92
N ASP A 390 -21.59 -1.17 -3.87
CA ASP A 390 -22.40 -0.33 -4.75
C ASP A 390 -22.07 1.15 -4.55
N ALA A 391 -21.98 1.61 -3.31
CA ALA A 391 -21.60 2.98 -3.00
C ALA A 391 -20.18 3.32 -3.53
N THR A 392 -19.24 2.39 -3.39
CA THR A 392 -17.88 2.56 -3.90
C THR A 392 -17.86 2.66 -5.43
N ILE A 393 -18.62 1.80 -6.12
CA ILE A 393 -18.75 1.84 -7.59
C ILE A 393 -19.39 3.15 -8.05
N GLU A 394 -20.50 3.57 -7.41
CA GLU A 394 -21.19 4.81 -7.73
C GLU A 394 -20.33 6.05 -7.49
N SER A 395 -19.45 6.01 -6.51
CA SER A 395 -18.49 7.08 -6.22
C SER A 395 -17.40 7.23 -7.29
N GLY A 396 -17.31 6.29 -8.22
CA GLY A 396 -16.31 6.28 -9.29
C GLY A 396 -15.01 5.59 -8.89
N GLY A 397 -15.02 4.72 -7.86
CA GLY A 397 -13.93 3.86 -7.41
C GLY A 397 -14.16 2.37 -7.69
N PRO A 398 -14.63 1.96 -8.88
CA PRO A 398 -14.68 0.56 -9.20
C PRO A 398 -13.27 0.02 -9.45
N GLY A 399 -13.05 -1.20 -9.00
CA GLY A 399 -11.84 -1.98 -9.22
C GLY A 399 -12.21 -3.47 -9.14
N GLU A 400 -11.27 -4.33 -9.47
CA GLU A 400 -11.49 -5.78 -9.42
C GLU A 400 -11.86 -6.25 -8.03
N GLU A 401 -11.27 -5.67 -6.98
CA GLU A 401 -11.51 -6.10 -5.60
C GLU A 401 -12.94 -5.80 -5.16
N VAL A 402 -13.45 -4.61 -5.48
CA VAL A 402 -14.82 -4.22 -5.12
C VAL A 402 -15.84 -5.14 -5.76
N TYR A 403 -15.66 -5.44 -7.04
CA TYR A 403 -16.52 -6.39 -7.75
C TYR A 403 -16.33 -7.83 -7.27
N TYR A 404 -15.12 -8.23 -6.92
CA TYR A 404 -14.86 -9.55 -6.35
C TYR A 404 -15.62 -9.75 -5.04
N TRP A 405 -15.48 -8.85 -4.07
CA TRP A 405 -16.16 -8.95 -2.79
C TRP A 405 -17.69 -8.87 -2.93
N LYS A 406 -18.17 -8.04 -3.84
CA LYS A 406 -19.59 -8.02 -4.20
C LYS A 406 -20.06 -9.38 -4.72
N GLY A 407 -19.28 -10.01 -5.57
CA GLY A 407 -19.57 -11.36 -6.09
C GLY A 407 -19.56 -12.43 -5.01
N ILE A 408 -18.62 -12.37 -4.06
CA ILE A 408 -18.59 -13.28 -2.89
C ILE A 408 -19.87 -13.14 -2.05
N ALA A 409 -20.30 -11.91 -1.77
CA ALA A 409 -21.51 -11.67 -0.97
C ALA A 409 -22.78 -12.16 -1.68
N HIS A 410 -22.95 -11.87 -2.97
CA HIS A 410 -24.09 -12.41 -3.74
C HIS A 410 -24.11 -13.94 -3.76
N ARG A 411 -22.94 -14.58 -3.91
CA ARG A 411 -22.85 -16.05 -3.87
C ARG A 411 -23.26 -16.62 -2.53
N ALA A 412 -22.84 -16.00 -1.44
CA ALA A 412 -23.21 -16.42 -0.09
C ALA A 412 -24.71 -16.32 0.18
N LEU A 413 -25.37 -15.33 -0.45
CA LEU A 413 -26.85 -15.17 -0.41
C LEU A 413 -27.59 -16.13 -1.37
N GLY A 414 -26.88 -16.92 -2.18
CA GLY A 414 -27.49 -17.81 -3.18
C GLY A 414 -27.90 -17.10 -4.49
N GLU A 415 -27.45 -15.88 -4.71
CA GLU A 415 -27.71 -15.04 -5.87
C GLU A 415 -26.63 -15.26 -6.93
N GLU A 416 -26.57 -16.49 -7.47
CA GLU A 416 -25.44 -16.94 -8.30
C GLU A 416 -25.31 -16.16 -9.63
N ALA A 417 -26.41 -15.69 -10.21
CA ALA A 417 -26.37 -14.92 -11.45
C ALA A 417 -25.69 -13.57 -11.25
N GLU A 418 -26.00 -12.88 -10.15
CA GLU A 418 -25.42 -11.62 -9.72
C GLU A 418 -23.95 -11.80 -9.35
N ALA A 419 -23.62 -12.90 -8.64
CA ALA A 419 -22.26 -13.25 -8.30
C ALA A 419 -21.37 -13.42 -9.53
N GLN A 420 -21.83 -14.21 -10.51
CA GLN A 420 -21.09 -14.41 -11.76
C GLN A 420 -20.92 -13.13 -12.56
N ASP A 421 -21.92 -12.24 -12.55
CA ASP A 421 -21.79 -10.95 -13.23
C ASP A 421 -20.72 -10.09 -12.55
N ALA A 422 -20.74 -10.02 -11.23
CA ALA A 422 -19.74 -9.28 -10.45
C ALA A 422 -18.31 -9.82 -10.70
N PHE A 423 -18.09 -11.15 -10.70
CA PHE A 423 -16.78 -11.71 -11.01
C PHE A 423 -16.32 -11.42 -12.46
N ARG A 424 -17.25 -11.39 -13.43
CA ARG A 424 -16.92 -10.98 -14.81
C ARG A 424 -16.54 -9.49 -14.85
N GLN A 425 -17.21 -8.64 -14.08
CA GLN A 425 -16.82 -7.23 -13.96
C GLN A 425 -15.43 -7.09 -13.34
N ALA A 426 -15.11 -7.83 -12.28
CA ALA A 426 -13.76 -7.86 -11.73
C ALA A 426 -12.70 -8.23 -12.79
N LEU A 427 -12.96 -9.25 -13.60
CA LEU A 427 -12.05 -9.64 -14.71
C LEU A 427 -12.01 -8.64 -15.86
N TRP A 428 -13.02 -7.82 -16.04
CA TRP A 428 -12.96 -6.71 -16.98
C TRP A 428 -12.00 -5.60 -16.51
N TRP A 429 -11.96 -5.36 -15.18
CA TRP A 429 -11.02 -4.43 -14.56
C TRP A 429 -9.60 -4.99 -14.57
N ASN A 430 -9.41 -6.22 -14.11
CA ASN A 430 -8.12 -6.89 -14.11
C ASN A 430 -8.25 -8.32 -14.68
N PRO A 431 -7.91 -8.54 -15.96
CA PRO A 431 -7.98 -9.87 -16.58
C PRO A 431 -7.08 -10.92 -15.92
N SER A 432 -6.12 -10.51 -15.10
CA SER A 432 -5.23 -11.40 -14.36
C SER A 432 -5.72 -11.75 -12.94
N HIS A 433 -6.79 -11.13 -12.44
CA HIS A 433 -7.30 -11.33 -11.09
C HIS A 433 -7.69 -12.79 -10.84
N GLN A 434 -6.79 -13.53 -10.18
CA GLN A 434 -6.90 -14.98 -10.04
C GLN A 434 -8.10 -15.40 -9.21
N ALA A 435 -8.38 -14.70 -8.10
CA ALA A 435 -9.49 -15.02 -7.22
C ALA A 435 -10.85 -14.99 -7.95
N SER A 436 -11.06 -14.02 -8.86
CA SER A 436 -12.29 -13.98 -9.67
C SER A 436 -12.37 -15.09 -10.71
N LYS A 437 -11.22 -15.53 -11.29
CA LYS A 437 -11.19 -16.70 -12.18
C LYS A 437 -11.58 -17.96 -11.43
N ASP A 438 -11.00 -18.17 -10.26
CA ASP A 438 -11.25 -19.34 -9.43
C ASP A 438 -12.72 -19.35 -8.94
N ALA A 439 -13.23 -18.20 -8.56
CA ALA A 439 -14.63 -18.04 -8.20
C ALA A 439 -15.59 -18.42 -9.35
N LEU A 440 -15.32 -17.99 -10.58
CA LEU A 440 -16.16 -18.38 -11.74
C LEU A 440 -16.08 -19.86 -12.08
N ASN A 441 -14.93 -20.52 -11.81
CA ASN A 441 -14.73 -21.93 -12.11
C ASN A 441 -15.32 -22.86 -11.04
N SER A 442 -15.57 -22.37 -9.84
CA SER A 442 -16.09 -23.15 -8.69
C SER A 442 -17.61 -23.14 -8.56
N GLY A 443 -18.30 -22.39 -9.36
CA GLY A 443 -19.78 -22.33 -9.45
C GLY A 443 -20.23 -22.98 -10.74
#